data_004e8acb494c41d9d8b2d39925f129ec
#
_entry.id   004e8acb494c41d9d8b2d39925f129ec
#
_cell.length_a   1.000
_cell.length_b   1.000
_cell.length_c   1.000
_cell.angle_alpha   90.00
_cell.angle_beta   90.00
_cell.angle_gamma   90.00
#
_symmetry.space_group_name_H-M   'P 1'
#
loop_
_entity.id
_entity.type
_entity.pdbx_description
1 polymer ?
#
loop_
_entity_poly.entity_id
_entity_poly.type
_entity_poly.pdbx_seq_one_letter_code
_entity_poly.pdbx_strand_id
1 'polypeptide(L)'
;VSQLLDFRKVESNKMDMRVTEIDLVTFIEDVSSYFDNMAQSKQIQYSFQHDVSSVMLWVDTDKMEKILANLLSNAFKFTPDGGAVTIRLQDHAGYVILSVEDNGKGIQPQNLSSVFDQFFTADHLTGTGIGLHLTHEFVGMHKGSIRVESEPGKRTVFFVELPKGKSHFDESCVFAPSVTELSSGVANLDTREMDEIVNRTYDYTILIVEDDPDINAYLQKELKPNFRILTAENGLVAVDIL
;
A
#
# COMPACT_ATOMS: atom_id res chain seq x y z
N VAL A 1 -0.15 9.35 7.94
CA VAL A 1 -1.50 9.99 7.91
C VAL A 1 -2.45 9.17 7.05
N SER A 2 -2.07 8.70 5.84
CA SER A 2 -2.95 7.91 4.95
C SER A 2 -3.48 6.63 5.61
N GLN A 3 -2.63 5.81 6.23
CA GLN A 3 -3.06 4.57 6.90
C GLN A 3 -4.06 4.79 8.04
N LEU A 4 -3.95 5.90 8.78
CA LEU A 4 -4.88 6.21 9.87
C LEU A 4 -6.26 6.61 9.34
N LEU A 5 -6.31 7.32 8.22
CA LEU A 5 -7.57 7.67 7.55
C LEU A 5 -8.25 6.43 6.94
N ASP A 6 -7.46 5.54 6.29
CA ASP A 6 -7.97 4.28 5.76
C ASP A 6 -8.51 3.41 6.90
N PHE A 7 -7.77 3.33 8.00
CA PHE A 7 -8.21 2.63 9.21
C PHE A 7 -9.57 3.15 9.73
N ARG A 8 -9.73 4.47 9.86
CA ARG A 8 -10.99 5.08 10.27
C ARG A 8 -12.14 4.80 9.31
N LYS A 9 -11.87 4.78 8.00
CA LYS A 9 -12.88 4.44 6.99
C LYS A 9 -13.31 2.98 7.08
N VAL A 10 -12.36 2.06 7.32
CA VAL A 10 -12.65 0.63 7.53
C VAL A 10 -13.48 0.43 8.79
N GLU A 11 -13.06 0.98 9.96
CA GLU A 11 -13.82 0.87 11.21
C GLU A 11 -15.25 1.42 11.09
N SER A 12 -15.43 2.51 10.35
CA SER A 12 -16.75 3.13 10.17
C SER A 12 -17.61 2.46 9.10
N ASN A 13 -17.14 1.38 8.47
CA ASN A 13 -17.80 0.69 7.35
C ASN A 13 -18.11 1.64 6.16
N LYS A 14 -17.28 2.68 5.97
CA LYS A 14 -17.42 3.71 4.92
C LYS A 14 -16.35 3.59 3.82
N MET A 15 -15.63 2.46 3.78
CA MET A 15 -14.64 2.22 2.74
C MET A 15 -15.35 1.71 1.48
N ASP A 16 -15.34 2.51 0.44
CA ASP A 16 -15.86 2.10 -0.87
C ASP A 16 -14.91 1.11 -1.55
N MET A 17 -15.48 0.23 -2.37
CA MET A 17 -14.76 -0.73 -3.19
C MET A 17 -14.98 -0.39 -4.67
N ARG A 18 -13.90 -0.32 -5.45
CA ARG A 18 -13.95 -0.05 -6.89
C ARG A 18 -13.10 -1.09 -7.62
N VAL A 19 -13.73 -2.15 -8.10
CA VAL A 19 -13.01 -3.24 -8.77
C VAL A 19 -13.03 -3.06 -10.27
N THR A 20 -11.86 -3.24 -10.87
CA THR A 20 -11.62 -3.26 -12.31
C THR A 20 -10.85 -4.52 -12.69
N GLU A 21 -10.96 -4.94 -13.93
CA GLU A 21 -10.18 -6.06 -14.43
C GLU A 21 -8.79 -5.58 -14.85
N ILE A 22 -7.75 -6.16 -14.26
CA ILE A 22 -6.36 -5.85 -14.56
C ILE A 22 -5.55 -7.11 -14.83
N ASP A 23 -4.40 -6.96 -15.49
CA ASP A 23 -3.38 -8.00 -15.52
C ASP A 23 -2.55 -7.92 -14.24
N LEU A 24 -2.73 -8.92 -13.36
CA LEU A 24 -2.08 -8.94 -12.06
C LEU A 24 -0.56 -9.09 -12.15
N VAL A 25 -0.03 -9.75 -13.20
CA VAL A 25 1.44 -9.88 -13.39
C VAL A 25 2.04 -8.50 -13.61
N THR A 26 1.55 -7.76 -14.60
CA THR A 26 2.01 -6.39 -14.89
C THR A 26 1.85 -5.47 -13.68
N PHE A 27 0.71 -5.57 -12.99
CA PHE A 27 0.46 -4.76 -11.79
C PHE A 27 1.49 -5.03 -10.66
N ILE A 28 1.84 -6.30 -10.42
CA ILE A 28 2.85 -6.66 -9.42
C ILE A 28 4.23 -6.17 -9.85
N GLU A 29 4.59 -6.28 -11.13
CA GLU A 29 5.84 -5.77 -11.67
C GLU A 29 5.98 -4.26 -11.43
N ASP A 30 4.93 -3.49 -11.74
CA ASP A 30 4.91 -2.04 -11.58
C ASP A 30 5.10 -1.65 -10.10
N VAL A 31 4.30 -2.21 -9.18
CA VAL A 31 4.40 -1.90 -7.75
C VAL A 31 5.73 -2.39 -7.15
N SER A 32 6.22 -3.57 -7.57
CA SER A 32 7.47 -4.13 -7.06
C SER A 32 8.67 -3.27 -7.44
N SER A 33 8.64 -2.62 -8.60
CA SER A 33 9.72 -1.76 -9.08
C SER A 33 10.05 -0.58 -8.14
N TYR A 34 9.08 -0.12 -7.35
CA TYR A 34 9.31 0.94 -6.36
C TYR A 34 10.31 0.54 -5.27
N PHE A 35 10.53 -0.75 -5.07
CA PHE A 35 11.43 -1.29 -4.06
C PHE A 35 12.84 -1.60 -4.57
N ASP A 36 13.12 -1.47 -5.87
CA ASP A 36 14.43 -1.80 -6.47
C ASP A 36 15.58 -0.99 -5.87
N ASN A 37 15.38 0.31 -5.65
CA ASN A 37 16.40 1.16 -5.03
C ASN A 37 16.69 0.72 -3.57
N MET A 38 15.67 0.31 -2.84
CA MET A 38 15.82 -0.20 -1.47
C MET A 38 16.53 -1.55 -1.46
N ALA A 39 16.20 -2.44 -2.40
CA ALA A 39 16.87 -3.72 -2.57
C ALA A 39 18.37 -3.51 -2.85
N GLN A 40 18.69 -2.62 -3.77
CA GLN A 40 20.07 -2.30 -4.12
C GLN A 40 20.84 -1.70 -2.93
N SER A 41 20.25 -0.73 -2.22
CA SER A 41 20.91 -0.05 -1.09
C SER A 41 21.23 -1.00 0.07
N LYS A 42 20.35 -1.98 0.31
CA LYS A 42 20.50 -3.02 1.35
C LYS A 42 21.18 -4.29 0.83
N GLN A 43 21.55 -4.35 -0.44
CA GLN A 43 22.10 -5.55 -1.10
C GLN A 43 21.19 -6.80 -0.96
N ILE A 44 19.88 -6.60 -0.89
CA ILE A 44 18.88 -7.66 -0.77
C ILE A 44 18.68 -8.30 -2.15
N GLN A 45 18.69 -9.64 -2.21
CA GLN A 45 18.30 -10.40 -3.38
C GLN A 45 16.78 -10.32 -3.54
N TYR A 46 16.32 -9.46 -4.46
CA TYR A 46 14.92 -9.20 -4.69
C TYR A 46 14.46 -9.81 -6.01
N SER A 47 13.34 -10.54 -6.01
CA SER A 47 12.84 -11.20 -7.23
C SER A 47 11.32 -11.35 -7.21
N PHE A 48 10.72 -11.25 -8.41
CA PHE A 48 9.34 -11.66 -8.66
C PHE A 48 9.34 -12.93 -9.52
N GLN A 49 8.66 -13.96 -9.07
CA GLN A 49 8.54 -15.27 -9.71
C GLN A 49 7.06 -15.57 -9.98
N HIS A 50 6.73 -15.98 -11.18
CA HIS A 50 5.37 -16.33 -11.58
C HIS A 50 5.40 -17.51 -12.55
N ASP A 51 4.33 -18.30 -12.55
CA ASP A 51 4.16 -19.49 -13.40
C ASP A 51 3.35 -19.19 -14.67
N VAL A 52 2.83 -17.97 -14.82
CA VAL A 52 2.02 -17.50 -15.96
C VAL A 52 2.53 -16.16 -16.46
N SER A 53 2.43 -15.89 -17.76
CA SER A 53 2.82 -14.61 -18.35
C SER A 53 1.80 -13.49 -18.13
N SER A 54 0.56 -13.83 -17.81
CA SER A 54 -0.55 -12.90 -17.60
C SER A 54 -1.68 -13.59 -16.85
N VAL A 55 -2.31 -12.92 -15.92
CA VAL A 55 -3.53 -13.39 -15.26
C VAL A 55 -4.47 -12.22 -14.98
N MET A 56 -5.65 -12.27 -15.63
CA MET A 56 -6.69 -11.25 -15.45
C MET A 56 -7.41 -11.47 -14.13
N LEU A 57 -7.47 -10.43 -13.30
CA LEU A 57 -8.14 -10.45 -12.01
C LEU A 57 -8.93 -9.17 -11.78
N TRP A 58 -10.13 -9.32 -11.20
CA TRP A 58 -10.96 -8.20 -10.76
C TRP A 58 -10.54 -7.76 -9.37
N VAL A 59 -10.00 -6.56 -9.25
CA VAL A 59 -9.51 -6.01 -7.97
C VAL A 59 -9.72 -4.49 -7.89
N ASP A 60 -9.73 -3.99 -6.67
CA ASP A 60 -9.54 -2.57 -6.39
C ASP A 60 -8.04 -2.28 -6.37
N THR A 61 -7.55 -1.57 -7.38
CA THR A 61 -6.12 -1.33 -7.61
C THR A 61 -5.46 -0.54 -6.47
N ASP A 62 -6.16 0.44 -5.88
CA ASP A 62 -5.65 1.23 -4.74
C ASP A 62 -5.44 0.33 -3.51
N LYS A 63 -6.40 -0.54 -3.22
CA LYS A 63 -6.28 -1.47 -2.09
C LYS A 63 -5.25 -2.56 -2.34
N MET A 64 -5.15 -3.07 -3.57
CA MET A 64 -4.12 -4.06 -3.95
C MET A 64 -2.71 -3.47 -3.87
N GLU A 65 -2.51 -2.23 -4.31
CA GLU A 65 -1.23 -1.54 -4.16
C GLU A 65 -0.86 -1.41 -2.68
N LYS A 66 -1.80 -1.01 -1.81
CA LYS A 66 -1.58 -0.90 -0.37
C LYS A 66 -1.27 -2.25 0.28
N ILE A 67 -1.95 -3.34 -0.12
CA ILE A 67 -1.65 -4.71 0.32
C ILE A 67 -0.19 -5.06 -0.01
N LEU A 68 0.18 -4.95 -1.29
CA LEU A 68 1.50 -5.35 -1.76
C LEU A 68 2.60 -4.47 -1.17
N ALA A 69 2.42 -3.15 -1.17
CA ALA A 69 3.37 -2.20 -0.59
C ALA A 69 3.59 -2.45 0.90
N ASN A 70 2.53 -2.76 1.67
CA ASN A 70 2.67 -3.06 3.09
C ASN A 70 3.41 -4.37 3.36
N LEU A 71 3.11 -5.43 2.59
CA LEU A 71 3.80 -6.71 2.71
C LEU A 71 5.29 -6.57 2.34
N LEU A 72 5.60 -5.87 1.24
CA LEU A 72 6.97 -5.61 0.81
C LEU A 72 7.73 -4.72 1.80
N SER A 73 7.12 -3.63 2.27
CA SER A 73 7.74 -2.75 3.27
C SER A 73 8.11 -3.53 4.54
N ASN A 74 7.25 -4.44 5.00
CA ASN A 74 7.55 -5.31 6.13
C ASN A 74 8.69 -6.29 5.81
N ALA A 75 8.67 -6.95 4.65
CA ALA A 75 9.74 -7.85 4.22
C ALA A 75 11.09 -7.13 4.20
N PHE A 76 11.19 -5.97 3.53
CA PHE A 76 12.42 -5.18 3.48
C PHE A 76 12.88 -4.62 4.83
N LYS A 77 11.93 -4.29 5.72
CA LYS A 77 12.21 -3.79 7.07
C LYS A 77 12.86 -4.85 7.95
N PHE A 78 12.37 -6.09 7.87
CA PHE A 78 12.79 -7.16 8.76
C PHE A 78 13.87 -8.08 8.17
N THR A 79 14.20 -7.91 6.89
CA THR A 79 15.32 -8.58 6.22
C THR A 79 16.63 -7.84 6.51
N PRO A 80 17.68 -8.54 6.95
CA PRO A 80 19.00 -7.94 7.10
C PRO A 80 19.61 -7.60 5.75
N ASP A 81 20.60 -6.71 5.74
CA ASP A 81 21.39 -6.40 4.55
C ASP A 81 22.02 -7.68 4.00
N GLY A 82 22.00 -7.84 2.69
CA GLY A 82 22.45 -9.06 2.00
C GLY A 82 21.45 -10.23 2.06
N GLY A 83 20.26 -10.04 2.63
CA GLY A 83 19.22 -11.05 2.69
C GLY A 83 18.48 -11.26 1.36
N ALA A 84 17.28 -11.87 1.44
CA ALA A 84 16.47 -12.15 0.26
C ALA A 84 14.99 -11.84 0.51
N VAL A 85 14.33 -11.24 -0.49
CA VAL A 85 12.88 -11.03 -0.56
C VAL A 85 12.38 -11.55 -1.90
N THR A 86 11.36 -12.41 -1.87
CA THR A 86 10.80 -13.01 -3.09
C THR A 86 9.28 -12.84 -3.10
N ILE A 87 8.77 -12.28 -4.19
CA ILE A 87 7.33 -12.30 -4.51
C ILE A 87 7.08 -13.54 -5.35
N ARG A 88 5.99 -14.28 -5.10
CA ARG A 88 5.53 -15.35 -5.99
C ARG A 88 4.06 -15.18 -6.31
N LEU A 89 3.71 -15.40 -7.57
CA LEU A 89 2.33 -15.47 -8.03
C LEU A 89 2.10 -16.85 -8.63
N GLN A 90 1.08 -17.53 -8.13
CA GLN A 90 0.65 -18.84 -8.61
C GLN A 90 -0.79 -18.77 -9.09
N ASP A 91 -1.02 -19.26 -10.30
CA ASP A 91 -2.32 -19.28 -10.92
C ASP A 91 -3.02 -20.63 -10.73
N HIS A 92 -4.24 -20.61 -10.16
CA HIS A 92 -5.10 -21.77 -9.96
C HIS A 92 -6.45 -21.58 -10.71
N ALA A 93 -7.19 -22.67 -10.90
CA ALA A 93 -8.43 -22.65 -11.70
C ALA A 93 -9.48 -21.64 -11.21
N GLY A 94 -9.60 -21.42 -9.88
CA GLY A 94 -10.64 -20.53 -9.30
C GLY A 94 -10.09 -19.37 -8.49
N TYR A 95 -8.78 -19.30 -8.26
CA TYR A 95 -8.13 -18.30 -7.44
C TYR A 95 -6.67 -18.12 -7.85
N VAL A 96 -6.05 -17.07 -7.36
CA VAL A 96 -4.60 -16.85 -7.42
C VAL A 96 -4.02 -16.81 -6.02
N ILE A 97 -2.77 -17.22 -5.86
CA ILE A 97 -2.01 -17.04 -4.62
C ILE A 97 -0.84 -16.10 -4.90
N LEU A 98 -0.87 -14.95 -4.25
CA LEU A 98 0.25 -14.03 -4.15
C LEU A 98 0.98 -14.29 -2.84
N SER A 99 2.28 -14.52 -2.86
CA SER A 99 3.07 -14.64 -1.63
C SER A 99 4.27 -13.70 -1.63
N VAL A 100 4.59 -13.19 -0.43
CA VAL A 100 5.80 -12.39 -0.17
C VAL A 100 6.59 -13.13 0.89
N GLU A 101 7.78 -13.59 0.52
CA GLU A 101 8.72 -14.32 1.37
C GLU A 101 9.94 -13.46 1.67
N ASP A 102 10.37 -13.46 2.93
CA ASP A 102 11.63 -12.89 3.39
C ASP A 102 12.42 -13.88 4.24
N ASN A 103 13.76 -13.75 4.23
CA ASN A 103 14.65 -14.52 5.10
C ASN A 103 15.12 -13.72 6.32
N GLY A 104 14.25 -12.86 6.85
CA GLY A 104 14.52 -12.00 7.99
C GLY A 104 14.44 -12.69 9.35
N LYS A 105 14.21 -11.88 10.39
CA LYS A 105 14.19 -12.35 11.79
C LYS A 105 13.07 -13.34 12.13
N GLY A 106 12.09 -13.49 11.26
CA GLY A 106 10.92 -14.34 11.50
C GLY A 106 10.00 -13.79 12.60
N ILE A 107 8.92 -14.52 12.84
CA ILE A 107 7.88 -14.19 13.82
C ILE A 107 7.83 -15.30 14.86
N GLN A 108 7.78 -14.94 16.13
CA GLN A 108 7.67 -15.93 17.22
C GLN A 108 6.31 -16.63 17.15
N PRO A 109 6.25 -17.97 17.42
CA PRO A 109 5.02 -18.75 17.29
C PRO A 109 3.83 -18.19 18.08
N GLN A 110 4.08 -17.65 19.28
CA GLN A 110 3.04 -17.04 20.10
C GLN A 110 2.42 -15.77 19.49
N ASN A 111 3.09 -15.15 18.52
CA ASN A 111 2.65 -13.91 17.89
C ASN A 111 1.93 -14.16 16.55
N LEU A 112 2.04 -15.36 15.97
CA LEU A 112 1.47 -15.68 14.65
C LEU A 112 -0.04 -15.47 14.57
N SER A 113 -0.77 -15.77 15.66
CA SER A 113 -2.22 -15.59 15.71
C SER A 113 -2.65 -14.11 15.79
N SER A 114 -1.76 -13.25 16.20
CA SER A 114 -2.07 -11.84 16.49
C SER A 114 -1.43 -10.85 15.51
N VAL A 115 -0.70 -11.31 14.49
CA VAL A 115 -0.01 -10.38 13.56
C VAL A 115 -0.97 -9.50 12.76
N PHE A 116 -2.23 -9.92 12.59
CA PHE A 116 -3.28 -9.16 11.92
C PHE A 116 -4.17 -8.38 12.88
N ASP A 117 -3.94 -8.51 14.20
CA ASP A 117 -4.69 -7.76 15.20
C ASP A 117 -4.34 -6.27 15.12
N GLN A 118 -5.33 -5.46 15.42
CA GLN A 118 -5.20 -4.02 15.47
C GLN A 118 -4.13 -3.58 16.49
N PHE A 119 -3.24 -2.68 16.09
CA PHE A 119 -2.14 -2.15 16.91
C PHE A 119 -1.13 -3.19 17.39
N PHE A 120 -1.15 -4.40 16.83
CA PHE A 120 -0.14 -5.40 17.16
C PHE A 120 1.23 -5.00 16.60
N THR A 121 2.22 -4.95 17.47
CA THR A 121 3.63 -4.77 17.12
C THR A 121 4.47 -5.74 17.92
N ALA A 122 5.31 -6.53 17.28
CA ALA A 122 6.21 -7.48 17.97
C ALA A 122 7.29 -6.75 18.78
N ASP A 123 7.67 -5.54 18.36
CA ASP A 123 8.59 -4.64 19.06
C ASP A 123 7.88 -3.28 19.19
N HIS A 124 7.66 -2.83 20.41
CA HIS A 124 6.97 -1.55 20.73
C HIS A 124 7.65 -0.29 20.12
N LEU A 125 8.80 -0.44 19.49
CA LEU A 125 9.60 0.65 18.93
C LEU A 125 9.45 0.79 17.40
N THR A 126 8.75 -0.11 16.70
CA THR A 126 8.77 -0.11 15.23
C THR A 126 7.39 -0.34 14.62
N GLY A 127 6.76 0.76 14.16
CA GLY A 127 5.53 0.71 13.37
C GLY A 127 4.25 1.01 14.16
N THR A 128 3.19 1.33 13.42
CA THR A 128 1.88 1.71 13.99
C THR A 128 1.01 0.51 14.38
N GLY A 129 1.38 -0.72 13.94
CA GLY A 129 0.54 -1.91 14.10
C GLY A 129 -0.76 -1.90 13.29
N ILE A 130 -0.91 -0.94 12.36
CA ILE A 130 -2.12 -0.78 11.54
C ILE A 130 -1.98 -1.48 10.18
N GLY A 131 -0.76 -1.57 9.65
CA GLY A 131 -0.52 -2.01 8.28
C GLY A 131 -1.04 -3.42 7.98
N LEU A 132 -0.66 -4.44 8.76
CA LEU A 132 -1.11 -5.81 8.54
C LEU A 132 -2.61 -5.99 8.83
N HIS A 133 -3.15 -5.24 9.80
CA HIS A 133 -4.59 -5.20 10.03
C HIS A 133 -5.34 -4.68 8.79
N LEU A 134 -4.92 -3.54 8.23
CA LEU A 134 -5.51 -3.02 6.98
C LEU A 134 -5.34 -3.99 5.81
N THR A 135 -4.19 -4.66 5.71
CA THR A 135 -3.97 -5.68 4.69
C THR A 135 -5.00 -6.80 4.81
N HIS A 136 -5.26 -7.30 6.02
CA HIS A 136 -6.28 -8.31 6.29
C HIS A 136 -7.68 -7.84 5.88
N GLU A 137 -8.05 -6.62 6.25
CA GLU A 137 -9.35 -6.03 5.90
C GLU A 137 -9.50 -5.85 4.37
N PHE A 138 -8.48 -5.33 3.69
CA PHE A 138 -8.52 -5.16 2.24
C PHE A 138 -8.59 -6.48 1.49
N VAL A 139 -7.87 -7.51 1.93
CA VAL A 139 -7.98 -8.86 1.37
C VAL A 139 -9.40 -9.41 1.59
N GLY A 140 -9.98 -9.22 2.78
CA GLY A 140 -11.35 -9.61 3.09
C GLY A 140 -12.38 -8.88 2.21
N MET A 141 -12.18 -7.59 1.91
CA MET A 141 -13.01 -6.82 0.97
C MET A 141 -12.98 -7.44 -0.44
N HIS A 142 -11.85 -7.99 -0.88
CA HIS A 142 -11.71 -8.74 -2.13
C HIS A 142 -12.27 -10.17 -2.05
N LYS A 143 -12.91 -10.55 -0.92
CA LYS A 143 -13.41 -11.91 -0.65
C LYS A 143 -12.29 -12.98 -0.68
N GLY A 144 -11.06 -12.53 -0.45
CA GLY A 144 -9.88 -13.36 -0.34
C GLY A 144 -9.58 -13.77 1.11
N SER A 145 -8.44 -14.42 1.28
CA SER A 145 -7.89 -14.77 2.58
C SER A 145 -6.39 -14.44 2.65
N ILE A 146 -5.91 -14.12 3.84
CA ILE A 146 -4.49 -13.92 4.10
C ILE A 146 -4.04 -14.82 5.25
N ARG A 147 -2.88 -15.42 5.11
CA ARG A 147 -2.24 -16.22 6.16
C ARG A 147 -0.74 -15.97 6.19
N VAL A 148 -0.10 -16.35 7.29
CA VAL A 148 1.34 -16.23 7.50
C VAL A 148 1.94 -17.52 7.96
N GLU A 149 3.10 -17.86 7.44
CA GLU A 149 3.98 -18.92 7.91
C GLU A 149 5.33 -18.31 8.27
N SER A 150 5.88 -18.66 9.43
CA SER A 150 7.17 -18.11 9.82
C SER A 150 7.93 -19.07 10.72
N GLU A 151 9.26 -19.07 10.52
CA GLU A 151 10.24 -19.75 11.37
C GLU A 151 11.19 -18.69 11.93
N PRO A 152 11.27 -18.50 13.27
CA PRO A 152 12.14 -17.51 13.89
C PRO A 152 13.60 -17.65 13.43
N GLY A 153 14.19 -16.55 13.00
CA GLY A 153 15.57 -16.48 12.52
C GLY A 153 15.82 -17.10 11.15
N LYS A 154 14.79 -17.50 10.42
CA LYS A 154 14.96 -18.15 9.11
C LYS A 154 14.15 -17.47 8.01
N ARG A 155 12.82 -17.35 8.18
CA ARG A 155 11.95 -16.83 7.14
C ARG A 155 10.58 -16.42 7.65
N THR A 156 9.93 -15.50 6.90
CA THR A 156 8.48 -15.25 6.98
C THR A 156 7.90 -15.31 5.57
N VAL A 157 6.70 -15.88 5.44
CA VAL A 157 5.94 -15.90 4.19
C VAL A 157 4.51 -15.47 4.49
N PHE A 158 4.07 -14.40 3.85
CA PHE A 158 2.66 -14.03 3.80
C PHE A 158 2.05 -14.55 2.51
N PHE A 159 0.87 -15.17 2.61
CA PHE A 159 0.11 -15.68 1.48
C PHE A 159 -1.21 -14.93 1.39
N VAL A 160 -1.51 -14.37 0.25
CA VAL A 160 -2.80 -13.74 -0.09
C VAL A 160 -3.45 -14.57 -1.18
N GLU A 161 -4.60 -15.13 -0.87
CA GLU A 161 -5.43 -15.86 -1.83
C GLU A 161 -6.59 -14.96 -2.27
N LEU A 162 -6.77 -14.79 -3.58
CA LEU A 162 -7.81 -13.97 -4.18
C LEU A 162 -8.64 -14.78 -5.18
N PRO A 163 -9.97 -14.76 -5.09
CA PRO A 163 -10.84 -15.47 -6.03
C PRO A 163 -10.83 -14.80 -7.42
N LYS A 164 -10.90 -15.61 -8.46
CA LYS A 164 -11.03 -15.16 -9.84
C LYS A 164 -12.48 -14.79 -10.18
N GLY A 165 -12.61 -13.94 -11.22
CA GLY A 165 -13.90 -13.45 -11.69
C GLY A 165 -14.46 -12.31 -10.84
N LYS A 166 -15.68 -11.91 -11.10
CA LYS A 166 -16.34 -10.75 -10.48
C LYS A 166 -17.66 -11.07 -9.78
N SER A 167 -18.11 -12.33 -9.83
CA SER A 167 -19.43 -12.73 -9.32
C SER A 167 -19.59 -12.63 -7.80
N HIS A 168 -18.48 -12.50 -7.08
CA HIS A 168 -18.43 -12.35 -5.64
C HIS A 168 -18.45 -10.88 -5.18
N PHE A 169 -18.42 -9.93 -6.12
CA PHE A 169 -18.57 -8.50 -5.85
C PHE A 169 -19.98 -8.03 -6.14
N ASP A 170 -20.43 -7.00 -5.42
CA ASP A 170 -21.67 -6.31 -5.71
C ASP A 170 -21.54 -5.54 -7.04
N GLU A 171 -22.59 -5.53 -7.86
CA GLU A 171 -22.57 -4.86 -9.17
C GLU A 171 -22.22 -3.37 -9.06
N SER A 172 -22.58 -2.71 -7.98
CA SER A 172 -22.25 -1.31 -7.71
C SER A 172 -20.76 -1.04 -7.54
N CYS A 173 -19.97 -2.07 -7.23
CA CYS A 173 -18.52 -1.98 -7.03
C CYS A 173 -17.73 -2.29 -8.30
N VAL A 174 -18.39 -2.81 -9.36
CA VAL A 174 -17.74 -3.28 -10.59
C VAL A 174 -17.72 -2.17 -11.64
N PHE A 175 -16.53 -1.73 -12.02
CA PHE A 175 -16.32 -0.70 -13.03
C PHE A 175 -15.73 -1.34 -14.29
N ALA A 176 -16.31 -1.06 -15.46
CA ALA A 176 -15.71 -1.46 -16.72
C ALA A 176 -14.40 -0.67 -16.93
N PRO A 177 -13.32 -1.28 -17.43
CA PRO A 177 -12.09 -0.54 -17.74
C PRO A 177 -12.45 0.55 -18.78
N SER A 178 -12.30 1.81 -18.39
CA SER A 178 -12.40 2.92 -19.32
C SER A 178 -11.17 2.86 -20.22
N VAL A 179 -11.36 2.59 -21.50
CA VAL A 179 -10.30 2.47 -22.53
C VAL A 179 -9.49 3.78 -22.69
N THR A 180 -9.75 4.81 -21.87
CA THR A 180 -9.22 6.16 -22.01
C THR A 180 -8.04 6.49 -21.07
N GLU A 181 -7.65 5.61 -20.14
CA GLU A 181 -6.60 5.95 -19.14
C GLU A 181 -5.25 5.23 -19.32
N LEU A 182 -5.07 4.41 -20.35
CA LEU A 182 -3.81 3.71 -20.63
C LEU A 182 -2.82 4.46 -21.54
N SER A 183 -3.05 5.76 -21.83
CA SER A 183 -2.16 6.53 -22.70
C SER A 183 -2.02 8.00 -22.36
N SER A 184 -1.67 8.35 -21.12
CA SER A 184 -1.26 9.73 -20.81
C SER A 184 -0.24 9.81 -19.66
N GLY A 185 0.63 8.87 -19.56
CA GLY A 185 1.70 8.87 -18.55
C GLY A 185 3.08 9.31 -19.01
N VAL A 186 3.27 9.84 -20.23
CA VAL A 186 4.52 10.54 -20.62
C VAL A 186 4.28 11.32 -21.91
N ALA A 187 3.92 12.59 -21.83
CA ALA A 187 4.39 13.63 -22.75
C ALA A 187 3.69 14.98 -22.47
N ASN A 188 4.51 16.03 -22.38
CA ASN A 188 4.18 17.44 -22.44
C ASN A 188 3.84 18.14 -21.12
N LEU A 189 4.89 18.52 -20.43
CA LEU A 189 4.90 19.73 -19.61
C LEU A 189 4.69 20.92 -20.56
N ASP A 190 3.44 21.31 -20.75
CA ASP A 190 3.10 22.52 -21.48
C ASP A 190 3.14 23.70 -20.50
N THR A 191 3.91 24.72 -20.87
CA THR A 191 4.20 25.94 -20.11
C THR A 191 2.95 26.80 -19.77
N ARG A 192 1.75 26.29 -20.04
CA ARG A 192 0.47 26.96 -19.71
C ARG A 192 -0.08 26.64 -18.33
N GLU A 193 0.45 25.61 -17.65
CA GLU A 193 -0.02 25.24 -16.29
C GLU A 193 0.52 26.15 -15.18
N MET A 194 1.51 27.01 -15.45
CA MET A 194 2.03 27.95 -14.44
C MET A 194 1.10 29.15 -14.17
N ASP A 195 0.22 29.49 -15.10
CA ASP A 195 -0.72 30.65 -14.92
C ASP A 195 -2.06 30.24 -14.26
N GLU A 196 -2.41 28.96 -14.22
CA GLU A 196 -3.63 28.48 -13.55
C GLU A 196 -3.49 28.27 -12.04
N ILE A 197 -2.26 28.21 -11.54
CA ILE A 197 -1.99 28.01 -10.09
C ILE A 197 -2.33 29.25 -9.26
N VAL A 198 -2.42 30.40 -9.87
CA VAL A 198 -2.62 31.71 -9.17
C VAL A 198 -4.08 31.96 -8.76
N ASN A 199 -5.06 31.20 -9.29
CA ASN A 199 -6.50 31.45 -9.05
C ASN A 199 -7.29 30.21 -8.53
N ARG A 200 -6.64 29.21 -7.90
CA ARG A 200 -7.38 28.12 -7.25
C ARG A 200 -7.97 28.61 -5.94
N THR A 201 -9.28 28.72 -5.87
CA THR A 201 -10.01 28.80 -4.60
C THR A 201 -10.01 27.41 -3.98
N TYR A 202 -9.28 27.24 -2.87
CA TYR A 202 -9.30 25.98 -2.11
C TYR A 202 -10.52 25.98 -1.17
N ASP A 203 -11.34 24.94 -1.22
CA ASP A 203 -12.52 24.81 -0.36
C ASP A 203 -12.14 24.51 1.11
N TYR A 204 -10.93 24.04 1.36
CA TYR A 204 -10.46 23.67 2.69
C TYR A 204 -9.04 24.16 2.96
N THR A 205 -8.82 24.58 4.22
CA THR A 205 -7.50 24.93 4.73
C THR A 205 -7.06 23.86 5.73
N ILE A 206 -5.82 23.36 5.58
CA ILE A 206 -5.21 22.39 6.50
C ILE A 206 -4.09 23.10 7.26
N LEU A 207 -4.10 22.98 8.59
CA LEU A 207 -2.98 23.37 9.43
C LEU A 207 -2.13 22.13 9.73
N ILE A 208 -0.87 22.16 9.29
CA ILE A 208 0.15 21.15 9.61
C ILE A 208 0.89 21.63 10.85
N VAL A 209 0.91 20.80 11.90
CA VAL A 209 1.68 21.04 13.14
C VAL A 209 2.74 19.96 13.23
N GLU A 210 3.98 20.30 12.85
CA GLU A 210 5.08 19.34 12.73
C GLU A 210 6.40 20.05 13.02
N ASP A 211 7.19 19.51 13.96
CA ASP A 211 8.46 20.08 14.40
C ASP A 211 9.66 19.64 13.54
N ASP A 212 9.52 18.52 12.82
CA ASP A 212 10.53 18.07 11.88
C ASP A 212 10.38 18.80 10.53
N PRO A 213 11.40 19.59 10.09
CA PRO A 213 11.32 20.37 8.86
C PRO A 213 11.21 19.51 7.60
N ASP A 214 11.78 18.30 7.58
CA ASP A 214 11.74 17.41 6.41
C ASP A 214 10.36 16.78 6.27
N ILE A 215 9.75 16.36 7.38
CA ILE A 215 8.37 15.85 7.42
C ILE A 215 7.40 16.97 7.05
N ASN A 216 7.60 18.18 7.59
CA ASN A 216 6.76 19.34 7.28
C ASN A 216 6.81 19.67 5.77
N ALA A 217 8.01 19.71 5.18
CA ALA A 217 8.19 19.97 3.74
C ALA A 217 7.53 18.88 2.88
N TYR A 218 7.65 17.61 3.27
CA TYR A 218 6.99 16.50 2.60
C TYR A 218 5.46 16.64 2.62
N LEU A 219 4.87 16.86 3.80
CA LEU A 219 3.43 17.03 3.95
C LEU A 219 2.89 18.23 3.16
N GLN A 220 3.62 19.37 3.16
CA GLN A 220 3.26 20.50 2.34
C GLN A 220 3.24 20.15 0.85
N LYS A 221 4.25 19.45 0.35
CA LYS A 221 4.34 19.04 -1.06
C LYS A 221 3.16 18.17 -1.47
N GLU A 222 2.79 17.20 -0.64
CA GLU A 222 1.69 16.26 -0.92
C GLU A 222 0.29 16.90 -0.85
N LEU A 223 0.10 17.85 0.06
CA LEU A 223 -1.24 18.41 0.32
C LEU A 223 -1.52 19.71 -0.45
N LYS A 224 -0.48 20.49 -0.80
CA LYS A 224 -0.58 21.77 -1.49
C LYS A 224 -1.33 21.74 -2.83
N PRO A 225 -1.32 20.66 -3.64
CA PRO A 225 -2.11 20.61 -4.87
C PRO A 225 -3.62 20.67 -4.65
N ASN A 226 -4.11 20.23 -3.48
CA ASN A 226 -5.54 20.06 -3.21
C ASN A 226 -6.07 20.95 -2.08
N PHE A 227 -5.18 21.56 -1.27
CA PHE A 227 -5.56 22.29 -0.06
C PHE A 227 -4.74 23.56 0.12
N ARG A 228 -5.34 24.55 0.76
CA ARG A 228 -4.58 25.68 1.32
C ARG A 228 -3.87 25.19 2.59
N ILE A 229 -2.53 25.34 2.64
CA ILE A 229 -1.73 24.84 3.75
C ILE A 229 -1.26 26.00 4.64
N LEU A 230 -1.48 25.85 5.94
CA LEU A 230 -0.85 26.62 7.00
C LEU A 230 0.09 25.69 7.78
N THR A 231 1.19 26.20 8.30
CA THR A 231 2.18 25.40 9.03
C THR A 231 2.51 26.01 10.38
N ALA A 232 2.70 25.15 11.38
CA ALA A 232 3.19 25.50 12.71
C ALA A 232 4.25 24.52 13.14
N GLU A 233 5.32 24.98 13.78
CA GLU A 233 6.40 24.14 14.29
C GLU A 233 6.01 23.39 15.57
N ASN A 234 5.00 23.87 16.30
CA ASN A 234 4.50 23.27 17.52
C ASN A 234 3.08 23.74 17.83
N GLY A 235 2.48 23.12 18.86
CA GLY A 235 1.11 23.41 19.26
C GLY A 235 0.87 24.85 19.75
N LEU A 236 1.89 25.53 20.31
CA LEU A 236 1.77 26.94 20.74
C LEU A 236 1.65 27.86 19.53
N VAL A 237 2.51 27.68 18.52
CA VAL A 237 2.44 28.42 17.26
C VAL A 237 1.15 28.12 16.51
N ALA A 238 0.65 26.87 16.60
CA ALA A 238 -0.61 26.46 15.96
C ALA A 238 -1.82 27.23 16.51
N VAL A 239 -1.86 27.47 17.82
CA VAL A 239 -2.95 28.24 18.48
C VAL A 239 -2.95 29.71 18.04
N ASP A 240 -1.79 30.30 17.75
CA ASP A 240 -1.68 31.69 17.29
C ASP A 240 -2.11 31.87 15.81
N ILE A 241 -2.22 30.77 15.06
CA ILE A 241 -2.62 30.74 13.65
C ILE A 241 -4.14 30.55 13.49
N LEU A 242 -4.79 29.93 14.49
CA LEU A 242 -6.23 29.64 14.49
C LEU A 242 -7.05 30.83 14.98
#